data_f43579efa5d7d1afad404529409004ef
#
_entry.id   f43579efa5d7d1afad404529409004ef
#
_cell.length_a   1.000
_cell.length_b   1.000
_cell.length_c   1.000
_cell.angle_alpha   90.00
_cell.angle_beta   90.00
_cell.angle_gamma   90.00
#
_symmetry.space_group_name_H-M   'P 1'
#
loop_
_entity.id
_entity.type
_entity.pdbx_description
1 polymer ?
#
loop_
_entity_poly.entity_id
_entity_poly.type
_entity_poly.pdbx_seq_one_letter_code
_entity_poly.pdbx_strand_id
1 'polypeptide(L)'
;MPSLNSSLNLGQRALSINQRAMHTVGHNIANQETEGFSRQQVHSGTSAPDPTGVGGGADAQPTNRVYDKFVERKILQENPRSGMFRSRGEFLKKIEIIFSEIEGNGLHNALNEFWNSWSQLSNNPESESARIQVRVQSDVLARRFRSMHSQLQGLRTEINGRMSANINKVNELGKKVAELNRQINTYEDGQRIGNDMRDARNQAIEELSELVDVNSFEDPHGRITVIIGRDWTLAEGNNHYHLEGNMKGGELGMLRVDGVSVNDNRRDLTRTFREGEMSEMLRMRDETIVEYQHNLDEIAFNLVTQVNKLHATGTGIDSAKDMMKSTFGLNSEALNQPLPFLKDGIFQLHLVDPHNEILETYEMEIQSGYDTLPDIVKRLNQTINDPELLQASIEADGSMLLQSGHDYK
;
A
#
# COMPACT_ATOMS: atom_id res chain seq x y z
N MET A 1 -9.80 -77.53 17.83
CA MET A 1 -8.36 -77.11 17.70
C MET A 1 -8.26 -76.11 16.57
N PRO A 2 -7.58 -75.02 16.71
CA PRO A 2 -7.37 -74.12 15.61
C PRO A 2 -6.68 -74.88 14.51
N SER A 3 -7.15 -74.78 13.27
CA SER A 3 -6.52 -75.44 12.12
C SER A 3 -5.12 -74.87 11.90
N LEU A 4 -4.18 -75.64 11.35
CA LEU A 4 -2.82 -75.20 11.02
C LEU A 4 -2.88 -73.95 10.10
N ASN A 5 -3.89 -73.88 9.24
CA ASN A 5 -4.19 -72.74 8.35
C ASN A 5 -4.56 -71.48 9.13
N SER A 6 -5.30 -71.59 10.22
CA SER A 6 -5.67 -70.47 11.10
C SER A 6 -4.43 -69.88 11.79
N SER A 7 -3.53 -70.71 12.29
CA SER A 7 -2.27 -70.28 12.91
C SER A 7 -1.31 -69.65 11.90
N LEU A 8 -1.26 -70.18 10.66
CA LEU A 8 -0.46 -69.64 9.59
C LEU A 8 -0.97 -68.24 9.15
N ASN A 9 -2.29 -68.09 8.97
CA ASN A 9 -2.92 -66.81 8.65
C ASN A 9 -2.68 -65.77 9.77
N LEU A 10 -2.71 -66.15 11.01
CA LEU A 10 -2.41 -65.30 12.16
C LEU A 10 -0.96 -64.77 12.07
N GLY A 11 -0.01 -65.69 11.82
CA GLY A 11 1.41 -65.35 11.67
C GLY A 11 1.65 -64.41 10.44
N GLN A 12 0.99 -64.67 9.33
CA GLN A 12 1.09 -63.86 8.14
C GLN A 12 0.55 -62.42 8.38
N ARG A 13 -0.58 -62.27 9.07
CA ARG A 13 -1.13 -60.94 9.43
C ARG A 13 -0.18 -60.19 10.37
N ALA A 14 0.35 -60.84 11.39
CA ALA A 14 1.30 -60.23 12.30
C ALA A 14 2.57 -59.77 11.59
N LEU A 15 3.10 -60.59 10.68
CA LEU A 15 4.25 -60.22 9.87
C LEU A 15 3.96 -59.00 8.96
N SER A 16 2.82 -58.98 8.29
CA SER A 16 2.38 -57.87 7.43
C SER A 16 2.27 -56.55 8.24
N ILE A 17 1.74 -56.59 9.46
CA ILE A 17 1.68 -55.41 10.33
C ILE A 17 3.07 -54.88 10.66
N ASN A 18 3.99 -55.79 11.08
CA ASN A 18 5.36 -55.41 11.41
C ASN A 18 6.13 -54.86 10.17
N GLN A 19 5.94 -55.43 8.99
CA GLN A 19 6.51 -54.92 7.76
C GLN A 19 6.00 -53.50 7.45
N ARG A 20 4.68 -53.27 7.61
CA ARG A 20 4.09 -51.94 7.41
C ARG A 20 4.64 -50.95 8.44
N ALA A 21 4.78 -51.34 9.71
CA ALA A 21 5.37 -50.50 10.75
C ALA A 21 6.83 -50.14 10.44
N MET A 22 7.65 -51.11 9.99
CA MET A 22 9.03 -50.83 9.55
C MET A 22 9.08 -49.88 8.37
N HIS A 23 8.23 -50.10 7.37
CA HIS A 23 8.08 -49.17 6.25
C HIS A 23 7.75 -47.76 6.68
N THR A 24 6.77 -47.60 7.59
CA THR A 24 6.37 -46.29 8.13
C THR A 24 7.49 -45.61 8.90
N VAL A 25 8.29 -46.39 9.69
CA VAL A 25 9.44 -45.84 10.41
C VAL A 25 10.50 -45.38 9.41
N GLY A 26 10.82 -46.18 8.36
CA GLY A 26 11.75 -45.81 7.31
C GLY A 26 11.28 -44.53 6.57
N HIS A 27 9.98 -44.43 6.26
CA HIS A 27 9.38 -43.24 5.66
C HIS A 27 9.50 -42.01 6.57
N ASN A 28 9.23 -42.14 7.87
CA ASN A 28 9.39 -41.04 8.84
C ASN A 28 10.84 -40.56 8.94
N ILE A 29 11.83 -41.50 8.94
CA ILE A 29 13.24 -41.16 8.99
C ILE A 29 13.66 -40.43 7.70
N ALA A 30 13.21 -40.91 6.54
CA ALA A 30 13.56 -40.32 5.25
C ALA A 30 13.02 -38.89 5.09
N ASN A 31 11.89 -38.59 5.73
CA ASN A 31 11.21 -37.30 5.62
C ASN A 31 11.34 -36.40 6.86
N GLN A 32 12.23 -36.72 7.83
CA GLN A 32 12.35 -35.98 9.08
C GLN A 32 12.70 -34.50 8.89
N GLU A 33 13.44 -34.17 7.81
CA GLU A 33 13.84 -32.81 7.41
C GLU A 33 12.93 -32.22 6.34
N THR A 34 11.89 -32.93 5.90
CA THR A 34 10.95 -32.42 4.90
C THR A 34 9.97 -31.46 5.55
N GLU A 35 9.95 -30.21 5.11
CA GLU A 35 9.05 -29.19 5.60
C GLU A 35 7.58 -29.58 5.37
N GLY A 36 6.73 -29.41 6.39
CA GLY A 36 5.32 -29.76 6.32
C GLY A 36 5.03 -31.26 6.50
N PHE A 37 6.04 -32.12 6.68
CA PHE A 37 5.85 -33.55 6.88
C PHE A 37 5.34 -33.85 8.31
N SER A 38 4.25 -34.61 8.42
CA SER A 38 3.71 -35.11 9.69
C SER A 38 4.10 -36.55 9.93
N ARG A 39 4.69 -36.84 11.10
CA ARG A 39 5.05 -38.20 11.49
C ARG A 39 3.84 -39.14 11.37
N GLN A 40 4.02 -40.26 10.69
CA GLN A 40 2.99 -41.27 10.48
C GLN A 40 3.13 -42.42 11.48
N GLN A 41 1.98 -42.99 11.93
CA GLN A 41 1.93 -44.11 12.86
C GLN A 41 0.95 -45.16 12.37
N VAL A 42 1.39 -46.41 12.39
CA VAL A 42 0.55 -47.58 12.14
C VAL A 42 -0.18 -47.96 13.44
N HIS A 43 -1.49 -48.06 13.34
CA HIS A 43 -2.30 -48.61 14.42
C HIS A 43 -2.70 -50.05 14.08
N SER A 44 -2.65 -50.94 15.09
CA SER A 44 -3.16 -52.28 14.99
C SER A 44 -4.40 -52.46 15.89
N GLY A 45 -5.46 -52.99 15.35
CA GLY A 45 -6.68 -53.33 16.06
C GLY A 45 -6.85 -54.85 16.18
N THR A 46 -7.60 -55.30 17.18
CA THR A 46 -8.01 -56.70 17.25
C THR A 46 -8.98 -57.05 16.13
N SER A 47 -8.66 -58.10 15.37
CA SER A 47 -9.55 -58.63 14.32
C SER A 47 -10.76 -59.33 15.00
N ALA A 48 -11.90 -59.36 14.31
CA ALA A 48 -13.08 -60.05 14.76
C ALA A 48 -12.73 -61.54 15.06
N PRO A 49 -13.29 -62.15 16.15
CA PRO A 49 -13.09 -63.54 16.44
C PRO A 49 -13.53 -64.41 15.28
N ASP A 50 -12.79 -65.52 15.05
CA ASP A 50 -13.19 -66.60 14.15
C ASP A 50 -14.54 -67.17 14.61
N PRO A 51 -15.41 -67.70 13.69
CA PRO A 51 -16.65 -68.37 14.04
C PRO A 51 -16.52 -69.50 15.10
N THR A 52 -15.29 -69.97 15.34
CA THR A 52 -14.96 -70.98 16.40
C THR A 52 -14.71 -70.33 17.78
N GLY A 53 -14.84 -68.98 17.93
CA GLY A 53 -14.61 -68.24 19.18
C GLY A 53 -13.15 -68.02 19.54
N VAL A 54 -12.21 -68.40 18.69
CA VAL A 54 -10.77 -68.11 18.86
C VAL A 54 -10.46 -66.73 18.31
N GLY A 55 -9.65 -65.95 19.01
CA GLY A 55 -9.31 -64.58 18.63
C GLY A 55 -8.74 -64.50 17.21
N GLY A 56 -9.26 -63.60 16.37
CA GLY A 56 -8.89 -63.46 14.95
C GLY A 56 -7.53 -62.82 14.70
N GLY A 57 -6.75 -62.53 15.77
CA GLY A 57 -5.46 -61.86 15.67
C GLY A 57 -5.57 -60.34 15.61
N ALA A 58 -4.57 -59.70 14.99
CA ALA A 58 -4.54 -58.26 14.77
C ALA A 58 -4.66 -57.96 13.30
N ASP A 59 -5.39 -56.87 13.02
CA ASP A 59 -5.47 -56.26 11.69
C ASP A 59 -4.78 -54.90 11.68
N ALA A 60 -4.09 -54.57 10.57
CA ALA A 60 -3.53 -53.26 10.38
C ALA A 60 -4.63 -52.26 10.09
N GLN A 61 -4.77 -51.30 10.93
CA GLN A 61 -5.60 -50.15 10.64
C GLN A 61 -4.93 -49.16 9.67
N PRO A 62 -5.65 -48.22 9.08
CA PRO A 62 -5.04 -47.18 8.24
C PRO A 62 -3.92 -46.46 9.00
N THR A 63 -2.81 -46.18 8.32
CA THR A 63 -1.72 -45.40 8.88
C THR A 63 -2.18 -43.96 9.00
N ASN A 64 -2.13 -43.40 10.19
CA ASN A 64 -2.60 -42.04 10.47
C ASN A 64 -1.41 -41.09 10.71
N ARG A 65 -1.60 -39.82 10.40
CA ARG A 65 -0.69 -38.75 10.82
C ARG A 65 -0.82 -38.48 12.32
N VAL A 66 0.32 -38.20 12.95
CA VAL A 66 0.33 -37.63 14.30
C VAL A 66 0.17 -36.11 14.11
N TYR A 67 -1.04 -35.64 14.26
CA TYR A 67 -1.49 -34.33 13.85
C TYR A 67 -2.42 -33.74 14.93
N ASP A 68 -2.12 -32.49 15.31
CA ASP A 68 -2.93 -31.76 16.28
C ASP A 68 -3.70 -30.62 15.57
N LYS A 69 -4.99 -30.83 15.37
CA LYS A 69 -5.90 -29.86 14.76
C LYS A 69 -5.99 -28.52 15.50
N PHE A 70 -5.69 -28.52 16.80
CA PHE A 70 -5.71 -27.30 17.58
C PHE A 70 -4.47 -26.45 17.30
N VAL A 71 -3.30 -27.08 17.25
CA VAL A 71 -2.03 -26.41 16.93
C VAL A 71 -2.07 -25.83 15.53
N GLU A 72 -2.53 -26.60 14.54
CA GLU A 72 -2.66 -26.11 13.17
C GLU A 72 -3.60 -24.89 13.07
N ARG A 73 -4.76 -24.98 13.69
CA ARG A 73 -5.68 -23.84 13.72
C ARG A 73 -5.05 -22.60 14.34
N LYS A 74 -4.22 -22.79 15.36
CA LYS A 74 -3.45 -21.73 15.98
C LYS A 74 -2.42 -21.14 15.03
N ILE A 75 -1.71 -21.99 14.28
CA ILE A 75 -0.77 -21.55 13.23
C ILE A 75 -1.49 -20.71 12.17
N LEU A 76 -2.61 -21.20 11.64
CA LEU A 76 -3.41 -20.47 10.64
C LEU A 76 -3.98 -19.15 11.16
N GLN A 77 -4.10 -18.95 12.48
CA GLN A 77 -4.50 -17.68 13.08
C GLN A 77 -3.33 -16.70 13.28
N GLU A 78 -2.11 -17.22 13.54
CA GLU A 78 -0.95 -16.37 13.82
C GLU A 78 -0.14 -16.02 12.57
N ASN A 79 -0.11 -16.91 11.55
CA ASN A 79 0.61 -16.66 10.30
C ASN A 79 0.20 -15.38 9.59
N PRO A 80 -1.10 -15.04 9.45
CA PRO A 80 -1.51 -13.78 8.82
C PRO A 80 -0.97 -12.56 9.56
N ARG A 81 -0.94 -12.60 10.89
CA ARG A 81 -0.38 -11.52 11.72
C ARG A 81 1.12 -11.39 11.52
N SER A 82 1.82 -12.52 11.46
CA SER A 82 3.26 -12.55 11.19
C SER A 82 3.57 -11.93 9.82
N GLY A 83 2.86 -12.35 8.77
CA GLY A 83 2.97 -11.80 7.42
C GLY A 83 2.70 -10.29 7.38
N MET A 84 1.64 -9.84 8.06
CA MET A 84 1.28 -8.44 8.21
C MET A 84 2.41 -7.62 8.85
N PHE A 85 2.94 -8.04 10.00
CA PHE A 85 4.00 -7.29 10.70
C PHE A 85 5.33 -7.30 9.94
N ARG A 86 5.66 -8.41 9.27
CA ARG A 86 6.85 -8.50 8.42
C ARG A 86 6.78 -7.49 7.28
N SER A 87 5.66 -7.45 6.56
CA SER A 87 5.43 -6.52 5.46
C SER A 87 5.45 -5.06 5.94
N ARG A 88 4.78 -4.76 7.06
CA ARG A 88 4.81 -3.43 7.68
C ARG A 88 6.23 -2.97 7.99
N GLY A 89 7.00 -3.81 8.67
CA GLY A 89 8.38 -3.49 9.04
C GLY A 89 9.27 -3.21 7.82
N GLU A 90 9.09 -3.97 6.75
CA GLU A 90 9.82 -3.78 5.50
C GLU A 90 9.49 -2.42 4.85
N PHE A 91 8.21 -2.08 4.70
CA PHE A 91 7.83 -0.82 4.06
C PHE A 91 8.11 0.40 4.94
N LEU A 92 7.92 0.32 6.26
CA LEU A 92 8.29 1.41 7.17
C LEU A 92 9.80 1.70 7.12
N LYS A 93 10.64 0.66 7.02
CA LYS A 93 12.07 0.84 6.84
C LYS A 93 12.43 1.55 5.53
N LYS A 94 11.70 1.29 4.44
CA LYS A 94 11.88 2.01 3.17
C LYS A 94 11.44 3.47 3.29
N ILE A 95 10.34 3.75 4.00
CA ILE A 95 9.90 5.12 4.29
C ILE A 95 10.95 5.83 5.16
N GLU A 96 11.46 5.18 6.19
CA GLU A 96 12.54 5.72 7.04
C GLU A 96 13.75 6.15 6.21
N ILE A 97 14.17 5.35 5.23
CA ILE A 97 15.28 5.68 4.33
C ILE A 97 14.99 6.96 3.52
N ILE A 98 13.76 7.16 3.05
CA ILE A 98 13.36 8.37 2.31
C ILE A 98 13.48 9.62 3.18
N PHE A 99 13.15 9.51 4.46
CA PHE A 99 13.21 10.60 5.45
C PHE A 99 14.53 10.66 6.21
N SER A 100 15.47 9.75 5.93
CA SER A 100 16.75 9.74 6.63
C SER A 100 17.60 10.97 6.32
N GLU A 101 18.25 11.49 7.35
CA GLU A 101 19.16 12.65 7.30
C GLU A 101 20.62 12.20 7.13
N ILE A 102 20.90 11.31 6.18
CA ILE A 102 22.27 10.79 5.98
C ILE A 102 23.14 11.88 5.36
N GLU A 103 24.18 12.31 6.09
CA GLU A 103 25.31 13.12 5.67
C GLU A 103 24.98 14.32 4.74
N GLY A 104 24.25 15.30 5.27
CA GLY A 104 24.08 16.61 4.61
C GLY A 104 23.02 16.64 3.46
N ASN A 105 22.40 15.52 3.14
CA ASN A 105 21.43 15.45 2.04
C ASN A 105 19.94 15.36 2.49
N GLY A 106 19.64 15.48 3.77
CA GLY A 106 18.28 15.41 4.30
C GLY A 106 17.45 16.67 4.06
N LEU A 107 16.13 16.56 4.32
CA LEU A 107 15.21 17.68 4.25
C LEU A 107 15.55 18.77 5.28
N HIS A 108 15.91 18.36 6.49
CA HIS A 108 16.31 19.25 7.57
C HIS A 108 17.54 20.09 7.20
N ASN A 109 18.55 19.45 6.59
CA ASN A 109 19.72 20.17 6.11
C ASN A 109 19.36 21.18 5.01
N ALA A 110 18.55 20.78 4.03
CA ALA A 110 18.10 21.68 2.98
C ALA A 110 17.30 22.89 3.53
N LEU A 111 16.47 22.67 4.55
CA LEU A 111 15.77 23.75 5.28
C LEU A 111 16.75 24.67 6.01
N ASN A 112 17.73 24.13 6.70
CA ASN A 112 18.73 24.93 7.39
C ASN A 112 19.55 25.80 6.42
N GLU A 113 20.02 25.24 5.31
CA GLU A 113 20.74 26.00 4.27
C GLU A 113 19.85 27.08 3.64
N PHE A 114 18.57 26.80 3.43
CA PHE A 114 17.61 27.79 2.96
C PHE A 114 17.50 28.96 3.98
N TRP A 115 17.29 28.69 5.26
CA TRP A 115 17.20 29.75 6.28
C TRP A 115 18.51 30.48 6.49
N ASN A 116 19.65 29.78 6.44
CA ASN A 116 20.98 30.40 6.51
C ASN A 116 21.19 31.40 5.34
N SER A 117 20.74 31.05 4.14
CA SER A 117 20.84 31.95 2.99
C SER A 117 19.99 33.22 3.17
N TRP A 118 18.79 33.12 3.74
CA TRP A 118 17.97 34.28 4.11
C TRP A 118 18.62 35.14 5.19
N SER A 119 19.24 34.52 6.20
CA SER A 119 19.97 35.22 7.24
C SER A 119 21.18 36.00 6.67
N GLN A 120 21.94 35.41 5.75
CA GLN A 120 23.03 36.07 5.04
C GLN A 120 22.53 37.26 4.19
N LEU A 121 21.41 37.10 3.48
CA LEU A 121 20.78 38.18 2.73
C LEU A 121 20.30 39.32 3.65
N SER A 122 19.72 38.99 4.79
CA SER A 122 19.30 40.00 5.79
C SER A 122 20.47 40.84 6.31
N ASN A 123 21.66 40.25 6.46
CA ASN A 123 22.88 40.97 6.87
C ASN A 123 23.48 41.84 5.75
N ASN A 124 23.27 41.46 4.47
CA ASN A 124 23.82 42.16 3.32
C ASN A 124 22.73 42.26 2.20
N PRO A 125 21.70 43.07 2.38
CA PRO A 125 20.53 43.12 1.50
C PRO A 125 20.83 43.59 0.09
N GLU A 126 21.89 44.38 -0.12
CA GLU A 126 22.32 44.88 -1.43
C GLU A 126 23.21 43.88 -2.20
N SER A 127 23.60 42.75 -1.57
CA SER A 127 24.49 41.77 -2.18
C SER A 127 23.75 40.93 -3.22
N GLU A 128 24.07 41.08 -4.50
CA GLU A 128 23.57 40.27 -5.57
C GLU A 128 23.90 38.77 -5.38
N SER A 129 25.11 38.47 -4.90
CA SER A 129 25.53 37.10 -4.61
C SER A 129 24.67 36.44 -3.52
N ALA A 130 24.30 37.19 -2.46
CA ALA A 130 23.40 36.68 -1.42
C ALA A 130 21.99 36.39 -1.96
N ARG A 131 21.47 37.22 -2.84
CA ARG A 131 20.17 36.99 -3.52
C ARG A 131 20.20 35.75 -4.42
N ILE A 132 21.28 35.58 -5.19
CA ILE A 132 21.50 34.38 -6.01
C ILE A 132 21.55 33.14 -5.11
N GLN A 133 22.22 33.20 -3.95
CA GLN A 133 22.31 32.09 -3.00
C GLN A 133 20.93 31.69 -2.45
N VAL A 134 20.10 32.66 -2.06
CA VAL A 134 18.70 32.36 -1.64
C VAL A 134 17.94 31.62 -2.75
N ARG A 135 18.04 32.08 -4.00
CA ARG A 135 17.38 31.43 -5.13
C ARG A 135 17.89 30.00 -5.35
N VAL A 136 19.20 29.78 -5.26
CA VAL A 136 19.80 28.45 -5.41
C VAL A 136 19.33 27.51 -4.29
N GLN A 137 19.36 27.96 -3.03
CA GLN A 137 18.92 27.13 -1.91
C GLN A 137 17.40 26.85 -1.95
N SER A 138 16.61 27.82 -2.40
CA SER A 138 15.16 27.60 -2.64
C SER A 138 14.92 26.51 -3.67
N ASP A 139 15.67 26.50 -4.76
CA ASP A 139 15.56 25.48 -5.81
C ASP A 139 16.06 24.10 -5.33
N VAL A 140 17.13 24.05 -4.54
CA VAL A 140 17.62 22.82 -3.89
C VAL A 140 16.53 22.24 -2.99
N LEU A 141 15.92 23.06 -2.13
CA LEU A 141 14.86 22.68 -1.21
C LEU A 141 13.62 22.16 -1.98
N ALA A 142 13.19 22.89 -3.01
CA ALA A 142 12.06 22.48 -3.86
C ALA A 142 12.32 21.15 -4.58
N ARG A 143 13.53 20.90 -5.06
CA ARG A 143 13.92 19.61 -5.62
C ARG A 143 13.88 18.51 -4.57
N ARG A 144 14.28 18.79 -3.32
CA ARG A 144 14.24 17.78 -2.24
C ARG A 144 12.81 17.34 -1.95
N PHE A 145 11.86 18.28 -1.79
CA PHE A 145 10.44 17.94 -1.62
C PHE A 145 9.91 17.08 -2.77
N ARG A 146 10.16 17.48 -4.01
CA ARG A 146 9.73 16.73 -5.20
C ARG A 146 10.36 15.33 -5.27
N SER A 147 11.62 15.20 -4.91
CA SER A 147 12.31 13.90 -4.87
C SER A 147 11.69 12.96 -3.84
N MET A 148 11.43 13.45 -2.62
CA MET A 148 10.79 12.65 -1.56
C MET A 148 9.38 12.22 -1.95
N HIS A 149 8.57 13.14 -2.49
CA HIS A 149 7.23 12.81 -2.99
C HIS A 149 7.29 11.74 -4.10
N SER A 150 8.21 11.88 -5.05
CA SER A 150 8.41 10.90 -6.13
C SER A 150 8.84 9.53 -5.61
N GLN A 151 9.71 9.47 -4.58
CA GLN A 151 10.14 8.21 -3.96
C GLN A 151 8.97 7.53 -3.23
N LEU A 152 8.15 8.29 -2.50
CA LEU A 152 6.93 7.77 -1.87
C LEU A 152 5.94 7.23 -2.92
N GLN A 153 5.77 7.94 -4.03
CA GLN A 153 4.96 7.45 -5.16
C GLN A 153 5.55 6.19 -5.80
N GLY A 154 6.88 6.10 -5.88
CA GLY A 154 7.60 4.90 -6.32
C GLY A 154 7.32 3.69 -5.44
N LEU A 155 7.27 3.86 -4.11
CA LEU A 155 6.89 2.79 -3.18
C LEU A 155 5.45 2.31 -3.40
N ARG A 156 4.50 3.20 -3.67
CA ARG A 156 3.12 2.80 -4.02
C ARG A 156 3.08 1.95 -5.29
N THR A 157 3.89 2.29 -6.27
CA THR A 157 4.03 1.51 -7.52
C THR A 157 4.68 0.15 -7.26
N GLU A 158 5.72 0.08 -6.41
CA GLU A 158 6.34 -1.17 -6.00
C GLU A 158 5.33 -2.10 -5.32
N ILE A 159 4.51 -1.55 -4.41
CA ILE A 159 3.44 -2.32 -3.75
C ILE A 159 2.47 -2.91 -4.78
N ASN A 160 2.07 -2.17 -5.81
CA ASN A 160 1.22 -2.70 -6.88
C ASN A 160 1.88 -3.89 -7.60
N GLY A 161 3.17 -3.81 -7.88
CA GLY A 161 3.92 -4.92 -8.49
C GLY A 161 3.97 -6.16 -7.59
N ARG A 162 4.28 -5.99 -6.30
CA ARG A 162 4.28 -7.08 -5.31
C ARG A 162 2.88 -7.66 -5.09
N MET A 163 1.85 -6.82 -5.06
CA MET A 163 0.46 -7.25 -4.97
C MET A 163 0.08 -8.17 -6.14
N SER A 164 0.50 -7.83 -7.36
CA SER A 164 0.26 -8.69 -8.53
C SER A 164 0.95 -10.04 -8.40
N ALA A 165 2.17 -10.09 -7.87
CA ALA A 165 2.88 -11.34 -7.62
C ALA A 165 2.18 -12.18 -6.52
N ASN A 166 1.72 -11.54 -5.44
CA ASN A 166 0.99 -12.22 -4.38
C ASN A 166 -0.36 -12.75 -4.85
N ILE A 167 -1.10 -12.03 -5.71
CA ILE A 167 -2.33 -12.51 -6.35
C ILE A 167 -2.05 -13.81 -7.13
N ASN A 168 -0.99 -13.85 -7.92
CA ASN A 168 -0.61 -15.05 -8.67
C ASN A 168 -0.27 -16.21 -7.72
N LYS A 169 0.46 -15.95 -6.64
CA LYS A 169 0.81 -16.98 -5.64
C LYS A 169 -0.44 -17.51 -4.91
N VAL A 170 -1.38 -16.63 -4.54
CA VAL A 170 -2.68 -17.03 -3.95
C VAL A 170 -3.46 -17.93 -4.90
N ASN A 171 -3.50 -17.59 -6.19
CA ASN A 171 -4.18 -18.40 -7.21
C ASN A 171 -3.52 -19.76 -7.39
N GLU A 172 -2.19 -19.81 -7.42
CA GLU A 172 -1.43 -21.06 -7.51
C GLU A 172 -1.71 -21.97 -6.32
N LEU A 173 -1.67 -21.42 -5.10
CA LEU A 173 -1.96 -22.16 -3.88
C LEU A 173 -3.41 -22.64 -3.83
N GLY A 174 -4.38 -21.79 -4.21
CA GLY A 174 -5.79 -22.20 -4.31
C GLY A 174 -6.01 -23.35 -5.29
N LYS A 175 -5.36 -23.30 -6.45
CA LYS A 175 -5.39 -24.39 -7.44
C LYS A 175 -4.75 -25.66 -6.89
N LYS A 176 -3.61 -25.54 -6.19
CA LYS A 176 -2.91 -26.68 -5.54
C LYS A 176 -3.81 -27.35 -4.50
N VAL A 177 -4.52 -26.56 -3.67
CA VAL A 177 -5.47 -27.10 -2.69
C VAL A 177 -6.61 -27.85 -3.35
N ALA A 178 -7.24 -27.33 -4.41
CA ALA A 178 -8.31 -27.98 -5.14
C ALA A 178 -7.85 -29.30 -5.81
N GLU A 179 -6.66 -29.30 -6.39
CA GLU A 179 -6.06 -30.50 -7.00
C GLU A 179 -5.75 -31.58 -5.96
N LEU A 180 -5.18 -31.19 -4.81
CA LEU A 180 -4.93 -32.12 -3.70
C LEU A 180 -6.24 -32.66 -3.10
N ASN A 181 -7.29 -31.84 -2.99
CA ASN A 181 -8.61 -32.33 -2.63
C ASN A 181 -9.10 -33.42 -3.58
N ARG A 182 -8.95 -33.21 -4.87
CA ARG A 182 -9.33 -34.20 -5.90
C ARG A 182 -8.53 -35.49 -5.77
N GLN A 183 -7.23 -35.41 -5.58
CA GLN A 183 -6.33 -36.56 -5.43
C GLN A 183 -6.67 -37.35 -4.16
N ILE A 184 -6.88 -36.69 -3.02
CA ILE A 184 -7.28 -37.28 -1.75
C ILE A 184 -8.61 -38.04 -1.93
N ASN A 185 -9.61 -37.37 -2.50
CA ASN A 185 -10.92 -37.98 -2.73
C ASN A 185 -10.88 -39.21 -3.65
N THR A 186 -9.93 -39.26 -4.59
CA THR A 186 -9.75 -40.40 -5.51
C THR A 186 -8.95 -41.54 -4.85
N TYR A 187 -7.99 -41.20 -3.99
CA TYR A 187 -7.08 -42.18 -3.38
C TYR A 187 -7.67 -42.84 -2.12
N GLU A 188 -8.45 -42.10 -1.33
CA GLU A 188 -8.98 -42.57 -0.06
C GLU A 188 -10.26 -43.40 -0.27
N ASP A 189 -10.24 -44.64 0.24
CA ASP A 189 -11.34 -45.60 0.12
C ASP A 189 -11.78 -46.20 1.46
N GLY A 190 -11.43 -45.53 2.57
CA GLY A 190 -11.69 -45.99 3.95
C GLY A 190 -10.62 -46.91 4.49
N GLN A 191 -9.79 -47.55 3.67
CA GLN A 191 -8.63 -48.34 4.09
C GLN A 191 -7.29 -47.65 3.83
N ARG A 192 -7.26 -46.73 2.90
CA ARG A 192 -6.07 -45.93 2.52
C ARG A 192 -6.31 -44.48 2.85
N ILE A 193 -5.35 -43.85 3.50
CA ILE A 193 -5.34 -42.44 3.81
C ILE A 193 -4.16 -41.79 3.09
N GLY A 194 -4.41 -40.72 2.35
CA GLY A 194 -3.41 -39.97 1.59
C GLY A 194 -2.62 -39.00 2.46
N ASN A 195 -1.88 -39.50 3.45
CA ASN A 195 -1.20 -38.66 4.45
C ASN A 195 -0.30 -37.60 3.84
N ASP A 196 0.55 -37.94 2.88
CA ASP A 196 1.48 -37.02 2.23
C ASP A 196 0.75 -35.95 1.40
N MET A 197 -0.40 -36.32 0.78
CA MET A 197 -1.24 -35.36 0.05
C MET A 197 -1.94 -34.41 1.01
N ARG A 198 -2.35 -34.92 2.18
CA ARG A 198 -2.95 -34.09 3.25
C ARG A 198 -1.92 -33.14 3.86
N ASP A 199 -0.66 -33.58 4.03
CA ASP A 199 0.44 -32.73 4.49
C ASP A 199 0.74 -31.64 3.47
N ALA A 200 0.89 -31.99 2.19
CA ALA A 200 1.11 -31.01 1.12
C ALA A 200 -0.03 -29.98 0.96
N ARG A 201 -1.28 -30.42 1.24
CA ARG A 201 -2.44 -29.53 1.24
C ARG A 201 -2.42 -28.56 2.42
N ASN A 202 -2.11 -29.05 3.63
CA ASN A 202 -1.98 -28.24 4.81
C ASN A 202 -0.87 -27.20 4.65
N GLN A 203 0.29 -27.62 4.14
CA GLN A 203 1.39 -26.70 3.83
C GLN A 203 0.97 -25.61 2.85
N ALA A 204 0.21 -25.95 1.78
CA ALA A 204 -0.28 -24.95 0.85
C ALA A 204 -1.27 -23.95 1.53
N ILE A 205 -2.07 -24.39 2.51
CA ILE A 205 -2.95 -23.54 3.27
C ILE A 205 -2.16 -22.67 4.27
N GLU A 206 -1.09 -23.19 4.87
CA GLU A 206 -0.19 -22.44 5.74
C GLU A 206 0.53 -21.32 4.96
N GLU A 207 1.12 -21.63 3.79
CA GLU A 207 1.72 -20.64 2.90
C GLU A 207 0.69 -19.55 2.49
N LEU A 208 -0.54 -19.96 2.19
CA LEU A 208 -1.63 -19.05 1.86
C LEU A 208 -1.98 -18.12 3.03
N SER A 209 -1.95 -18.65 4.26
CA SER A 209 -2.28 -17.90 5.46
C SER A 209 -1.30 -16.77 5.78
N GLU A 210 -0.05 -16.84 5.34
CA GLU A 210 0.90 -15.71 5.45
C GLU A 210 0.52 -14.55 4.55
N LEU A 211 -0.05 -14.85 3.36
CA LEU A 211 -0.39 -13.86 2.36
C LEU A 211 -1.73 -13.16 2.67
N VAL A 212 -2.72 -13.92 3.13
CA VAL A 212 -4.09 -13.45 3.39
C VAL A 212 -4.67 -14.13 4.63
N ASP A 213 -5.70 -13.54 5.22
CA ASP A 213 -6.50 -14.18 6.25
C ASP A 213 -7.28 -15.35 5.66
N VAL A 214 -7.09 -16.54 6.25
CA VAL A 214 -7.64 -17.82 5.78
C VAL A 214 -8.55 -18.44 6.82
N ASN A 215 -9.74 -18.86 6.40
CA ASN A 215 -10.60 -19.78 7.11
C ASN A 215 -10.72 -21.08 6.33
N SER A 216 -10.46 -22.21 6.97
CA SER A 216 -10.58 -23.51 6.33
C SER A 216 -11.41 -24.46 7.16
N PHE A 217 -12.22 -25.29 6.52
CA PHE A 217 -12.99 -26.36 7.14
C PHE A 217 -13.03 -27.60 6.26
N GLU A 218 -12.89 -28.76 6.91
CA GLU A 218 -12.89 -30.06 6.27
C GLU A 218 -14.29 -30.67 6.32
N ASP A 219 -14.79 -31.16 5.20
CA ASP A 219 -16.07 -31.87 5.13
C ASP A 219 -15.91 -33.35 5.59
N PRO A 220 -17.04 -34.10 5.79
CA PRO A 220 -16.98 -35.51 6.18
C PRO A 220 -16.27 -36.44 5.18
N HIS A 221 -16.06 -35.99 3.94
CA HIS A 221 -15.34 -36.71 2.90
C HIS A 221 -13.86 -36.34 2.81
N GLY A 222 -13.34 -35.54 3.76
CA GLY A 222 -11.94 -35.15 3.82
C GLY A 222 -11.54 -34.03 2.87
N ARG A 223 -12.49 -33.36 2.20
CA ARG A 223 -12.22 -32.20 1.33
C ARG A 223 -12.20 -30.93 2.14
N ILE A 224 -11.22 -30.09 1.89
CA ILE A 224 -11.12 -28.78 2.56
C ILE A 224 -11.69 -27.68 1.66
N THR A 225 -12.55 -26.85 2.24
CA THR A 225 -12.97 -25.58 1.67
C THR A 225 -12.10 -24.48 2.28
N VAL A 226 -11.55 -23.61 1.44
CA VAL A 226 -10.71 -22.49 1.85
C VAL A 226 -11.44 -21.19 1.48
N ILE A 227 -11.64 -20.37 2.50
CA ILE A 227 -12.22 -19.02 2.40
C ILE A 227 -11.14 -18.01 2.75
N ILE A 228 -10.96 -16.99 1.95
CA ILE A 228 -10.03 -15.88 2.18
C ILE A 228 -10.79 -14.56 2.40
N GLY A 229 -10.18 -13.65 3.14
CA GLY A 229 -10.85 -12.43 3.53
C GLY A 229 -12.11 -12.70 4.34
N ARG A 230 -13.14 -11.91 4.08
CA ARG A 230 -14.42 -12.08 4.81
C ARG A 230 -15.19 -13.32 4.41
N ASP A 231 -15.32 -13.56 3.10
CA ASP A 231 -16.31 -14.50 2.56
C ASP A 231 -16.03 -14.92 1.12
N TRP A 232 -14.80 -14.76 0.63
CA TRP A 232 -14.44 -15.22 -0.70
C TRP A 232 -13.93 -16.67 -0.66
N THR A 233 -14.68 -17.57 -1.26
CA THR A 233 -14.25 -18.96 -1.42
C THR A 233 -13.15 -19.03 -2.48
N LEU A 234 -11.95 -19.46 -2.10
CA LEU A 234 -10.83 -19.65 -3.01
C LEU A 234 -10.76 -21.08 -3.57
N ALA A 235 -11.04 -22.07 -2.72
CA ALA A 235 -11.12 -23.47 -3.11
C ALA A 235 -12.28 -24.15 -2.40
N GLU A 236 -13.08 -24.94 -3.14
CA GLU A 236 -14.20 -25.71 -2.64
C GLU A 236 -14.28 -27.07 -3.35
N GLY A 237 -14.09 -28.15 -2.62
CA GLY A 237 -14.02 -29.47 -3.21
C GLY A 237 -12.93 -29.54 -4.30
N ASN A 238 -13.31 -29.82 -5.53
CA ASN A 238 -12.38 -29.90 -6.68
C ASN A 238 -12.27 -28.59 -7.46
N ASN A 239 -13.04 -27.57 -7.08
CA ASN A 239 -13.09 -26.29 -7.77
C ASN A 239 -12.16 -25.29 -7.10
N HIS A 240 -11.60 -24.38 -7.89
CA HIS A 240 -10.91 -23.19 -7.40
C HIS A 240 -11.44 -21.96 -8.10
N TYR A 241 -11.45 -20.86 -7.37
CA TYR A 241 -11.77 -19.53 -7.86
C TYR A 241 -10.49 -18.70 -7.80
N HIS A 242 -10.40 -17.66 -8.59
CA HIS A 242 -9.15 -16.91 -8.67
C HIS A 242 -9.34 -15.44 -8.36
N LEU A 243 -8.24 -14.79 -8.04
CA LEU A 243 -8.13 -13.35 -7.87
C LEU A 243 -7.54 -12.73 -9.15
N GLU A 244 -7.99 -11.54 -9.51
CA GLU A 244 -7.39 -10.72 -10.55
C GLU A 244 -7.00 -9.35 -10.03
N GLY A 245 -5.86 -8.86 -10.51
CA GLY A 245 -5.45 -7.48 -10.31
C GLY A 245 -6.04 -6.59 -11.39
N ASN A 246 -6.90 -5.64 -11.00
CA ASN A 246 -7.58 -4.74 -11.92
C ASN A 246 -7.03 -3.31 -11.80
N MET A 247 -6.18 -2.90 -12.74
CA MET A 247 -5.63 -1.55 -12.79
C MET A 247 -6.65 -0.48 -13.21
N LYS A 248 -7.67 -0.85 -14.00
CA LYS A 248 -8.67 0.10 -14.50
C LYS A 248 -9.74 0.45 -13.46
N GLY A 249 -9.96 -0.42 -12.49
CA GLY A 249 -10.96 -0.24 -11.44
C GLY A 249 -10.43 0.40 -10.17
N GLY A 250 -9.11 0.63 -10.08
CA GLY A 250 -8.47 1.24 -8.92
C GLY A 250 -8.45 2.78 -9.03
N GLU A 251 -8.60 3.45 -7.89
CA GLU A 251 -8.43 4.90 -7.80
C GLU A 251 -6.99 5.29 -8.15
N LEU A 252 -6.80 6.36 -8.91
CA LEU A 252 -5.49 6.91 -9.27
C LEU A 252 -4.52 5.87 -9.91
N GLY A 253 -5.05 4.89 -10.66
CA GLY A 253 -4.23 3.85 -11.28
C GLY A 253 -3.68 2.80 -10.30
N MET A 254 -4.22 2.74 -9.07
CA MET A 254 -3.87 1.72 -8.10
C MET A 254 -4.57 0.40 -8.40
N LEU A 255 -3.86 -0.70 -8.15
CA LEU A 255 -4.37 -2.04 -8.41
C LEU A 255 -5.52 -2.38 -7.45
N ARG A 256 -6.69 -2.71 -8.00
CA ARG A 256 -7.83 -3.29 -7.28
C ARG A 256 -7.73 -4.82 -7.32
N VAL A 257 -8.08 -5.47 -6.24
CA VAL A 257 -8.12 -6.94 -6.16
C VAL A 257 -9.56 -7.40 -6.35
N ASP A 258 -9.83 -8.07 -7.47
CA ASP A 258 -11.13 -8.64 -7.79
C ASP A 258 -11.12 -10.17 -7.59
N GLY A 259 -12.14 -10.70 -6.94
CA GLY A 259 -12.44 -12.13 -6.96
C GLY A 259 -13.27 -12.46 -8.20
N VAL A 260 -12.87 -13.50 -8.93
CA VAL A 260 -13.54 -13.93 -10.16
C VAL A 260 -14.15 -15.32 -9.96
N SER A 261 -15.47 -15.40 -10.06
CA SER A 261 -16.22 -16.68 -9.97
C SER A 261 -16.21 -17.45 -11.28
N VAL A 262 -16.66 -18.69 -11.25
CA VAL A 262 -16.76 -19.58 -12.43
C VAL A 262 -17.58 -18.95 -13.58
N ASN A 263 -18.55 -18.10 -13.26
CA ASN A 263 -19.40 -17.42 -14.24
C ASN A 263 -18.87 -16.03 -14.63
N ASP A 264 -17.59 -15.75 -14.39
CA ASP A 264 -16.94 -14.44 -14.62
C ASP A 264 -17.59 -13.27 -13.86
N ASN A 265 -18.35 -13.55 -12.81
CA ASN A 265 -18.81 -12.51 -11.91
C ASN A 265 -17.64 -12.00 -11.07
N ARG A 266 -17.41 -10.71 -11.14
CA ARG A 266 -16.31 -10.01 -10.46
C ARG A 266 -16.81 -9.32 -9.21
N ARG A 267 -16.06 -9.46 -8.13
CA ARG A 267 -16.33 -8.80 -6.86
C ARG A 267 -15.05 -8.14 -6.35
N ASP A 268 -15.15 -6.87 -5.99
CA ASP A 268 -14.03 -6.14 -5.35
C ASP A 268 -13.77 -6.70 -3.95
N LEU A 269 -12.56 -7.19 -3.75
CA LEU A 269 -12.07 -7.75 -2.49
C LEU A 269 -11.00 -6.86 -1.83
N THR A 270 -10.64 -5.73 -2.41
CA THR A 270 -9.53 -4.87 -1.96
C THR A 270 -9.62 -4.52 -0.47
N ARG A 271 -10.84 -4.30 0.03
CA ARG A 271 -11.11 -3.95 1.44
C ARG A 271 -11.63 -5.11 2.29
N THR A 272 -11.58 -6.34 1.77
CA THR A 272 -12.09 -7.51 2.52
C THR A 272 -11.02 -8.23 3.32
N PHE A 273 -9.75 -8.07 2.94
CA PHE A 273 -8.61 -8.63 3.65
C PHE A 273 -8.37 -7.86 4.96
N ARG A 274 -8.26 -8.58 6.07
CA ARG A 274 -8.09 -8.00 7.42
C ARG A 274 -6.68 -8.18 7.96
N GLU A 275 -6.08 -9.31 7.66
CA GLU A 275 -4.76 -9.74 8.11
C GLU A 275 -4.00 -10.34 6.92
N GLY A 276 -2.73 -10.64 7.09
CA GLY A 276 -1.84 -11.13 6.03
C GLY A 276 -1.04 -10.04 5.34
N GLU A 277 -0.07 -10.48 4.58
CA GLU A 277 0.84 -9.58 3.84
C GLU A 277 0.07 -8.65 2.89
N MET A 278 -0.91 -9.18 2.15
CA MET A 278 -1.69 -8.40 1.17
C MET A 278 -2.53 -7.30 1.84
N SER A 279 -3.12 -7.57 2.99
CA SER A 279 -3.87 -6.56 3.77
C SER A 279 -2.99 -5.38 4.16
N GLU A 280 -1.79 -5.67 4.68
CA GLU A 280 -0.86 -4.61 5.10
C GLU A 280 -0.30 -3.83 3.90
N MET A 281 -0.02 -4.50 2.80
CA MET A 281 0.43 -3.84 1.57
C MET A 281 -0.62 -2.86 1.05
N LEU A 282 -1.90 -3.23 1.06
CA LEU A 282 -3.00 -2.34 0.70
C LEU A 282 -3.08 -1.14 1.66
N ARG A 283 -2.97 -1.38 2.96
CA ARG A 283 -2.99 -0.32 3.98
C ARG A 283 -1.78 0.61 3.85
N MET A 284 -0.58 0.06 3.63
CA MET A 284 0.61 0.86 3.39
C MET A 284 0.46 1.76 2.17
N ARG A 285 -0.07 1.21 1.07
CA ARG A 285 -0.25 1.92 -0.20
C ARG A 285 -1.32 3.02 -0.13
N ASP A 286 -2.47 2.73 0.48
CA ASP A 286 -3.67 3.56 0.38
C ASP A 286 -3.86 4.50 1.58
N GLU A 287 -3.23 4.19 2.72
CA GLU A 287 -3.35 4.99 3.94
C GLU A 287 -1.99 5.56 4.36
N THR A 288 -1.04 4.71 4.76
CA THR A 288 0.20 5.16 5.41
C THR A 288 1.07 6.03 4.48
N ILE A 289 1.36 5.58 3.26
CA ILE A 289 2.19 6.37 2.34
C ILE A 289 1.47 7.66 1.91
N VAL A 290 0.15 7.60 1.74
CA VAL A 290 -0.66 8.79 1.41
C VAL A 290 -0.61 9.81 2.54
N GLU A 291 -0.66 9.38 3.81
CA GLU A 291 -0.50 10.25 4.96
C GLU A 291 0.88 10.93 4.98
N TYR A 292 1.96 10.20 4.71
CA TYR A 292 3.30 10.79 4.59
C TYR A 292 3.40 11.78 3.43
N GLN A 293 2.77 11.49 2.27
CA GLN A 293 2.71 12.44 1.15
C GLN A 293 1.95 13.70 1.54
N HIS A 294 0.80 13.55 2.17
CA HIS A 294 -0.02 14.69 2.63
C HIS A 294 0.74 15.58 3.63
N ASN A 295 1.39 14.97 4.63
CA ASN A 295 2.20 15.72 5.60
C ASN A 295 3.36 16.47 4.93
N LEU A 296 4.01 15.85 3.94
CA LEU A 296 5.07 16.49 3.17
C LEU A 296 4.55 17.68 2.36
N ASP A 297 3.39 17.52 1.72
CA ASP A 297 2.73 18.57 0.94
C ASP A 297 2.26 19.72 1.86
N GLU A 298 1.75 19.43 3.05
CA GLU A 298 1.35 20.43 4.04
C GLU A 298 2.54 21.27 4.52
N ILE A 299 3.67 20.63 4.81
CA ILE A 299 4.91 21.34 5.16
C ILE A 299 5.34 22.27 4.00
N ALA A 300 5.35 21.76 2.78
CA ALA A 300 5.73 22.53 1.61
C ALA A 300 4.77 23.71 1.37
N PHE A 301 3.46 23.48 1.46
CA PHE A 301 2.43 24.52 1.31
C PHE A 301 2.57 25.62 2.36
N ASN A 302 2.74 25.26 3.62
CA ASN A 302 2.91 26.23 4.70
C ASN A 302 4.17 27.05 4.52
N LEU A 303 5.29 26.40 4.16
CA LEU A 303 6.55 27.08 3.88
C LEU A 303 6.40 28.10 2.75
N VAL A 304 5.87 27.66 1.59
CA VAL A 304 5.67 28.50 0.41
C VAL A 304 4.74 29.68 0.75
N THR A 305 3.65 29.43 1.46
CA THR A 305 2.67 30.46 1.84
C THR A 305 3.28 31.51 2.76
N GLN A 306 4.04 31.09 3.78
CA GLN A 306 4.66 32.03 4.72
C GLN A 306 5.79 32.85 4.06
N VAL A 307 6.65 32.20 3.29
CA VAL A 307 7.73 32.88 2.57
C VAL A 307 7.16 33.87 1.56
N ASN A 308 6.17 33.48 0.75
CA ASN A 308 5.55 34.36 -0.23
C ASN A 308 4.83 35.55 0.43
N LYS A 309 4.16 35.31 1.56
CA LYS A 309 3.53 36.40 2.32
C LYS A 309 4.55 37.45 2.77
N LEU A 310 5.68 37.01 3.33
CA LEU A 310 6.73 37.94 3.73
C LEU A 310 7.40 38.60 2.51
N HIS A 311 7.67 37.83 1.47
CA HIS A 311 8.30 38.35 0.25
C HIS A 311 7.43 39.39 -0.46
N ALA A 312 6.12 39.20 -0.47
CA ALA A 312 5.16 40.14 -1.08
C ALA A 312 5.06 41.49 -0.33
N THR A 313 5.47 41.56 0.94
CA THR A 313 5.53 42.81 1.71
C THR A 313 6.85 43.55 1.54
N GLY A 314 7.84 42.94 0.86
CA GLY A 314 9.15 43.51 0.64
C GLY A 314 9.27 44.28 -0.68
N THR A 315 10.18 45.24 -0.73
CA THR A 315 10.55 45.97 -1.96
C THR A 315 11.85 45.47 -2.52
N GLY A 316 12.01 45.46 -3.86
CA GLY A 316 13.28 45.16 -4.54
C GLY A 316 14.32 46.26 -4.38
N ILE A 317 15.58 45.99 -4.81
CA ILE A 317 16.62 47.03 -4.91
C ILE A 317 16.31 48.01 -6.08
N ASP A 318 15.74 47.45 -7.14
CA ASP A 318 15.30 48.28 -8.25
C ASP A 318 14.07 49.08 -7.79
N SER A 319 14.03 50.33 -8.22
CA SER A 319 12.86 51.18 -8.03
C SER A 319 11.58 50.47 -8.54
N ALA A 320 10.46 50.91 -8.09
CA ALA A 320 9.15 50.44 -8.55
C ALA A 320 9.11 50.42 -10.10
N LYS A 321 8.42 49.44 -10.64
CA LYS A 321 8.36 49.21 -12.10
C LYS A 321 7.06 49.78 -12.64
N ASP A 322 7.14 50.33 -13.82
CA ASP A 322 5.99 50.76 -14.63
C ASP A 322 5.05 49.61 -15.03
N MET A 323 5.54 48.38 -14.91
CA MET A 323 4.77 47.19 -15.23
C MET A 323 5.08 46.04 -14.26
N MET A 324 4.04 45.45 -13.66
CA MET A 324 4.12 44.27 -12.81
C MET A 324 3.20 43.18 -13.33
N LYS A 325 3.73 41.99 -13.56
CA LYS A 325 2.99 40.82 -14.01
C LYS A 325 3.09 39.68 -13.01
N SER A 326 1.98 39.01 -12.72
CA SER A 326 2.01 37.80 -11.87
C SER A 326 2.82 36.70 -12.52
N THR A 327 3.57 35.95 -11.72
CA THR A 327 4.47 34.90 -12.20
C THR A 327 3.72 33.73 -12.82
N PHE A 328 2.49 33.48 -12.40
CA PHE A 328 1.65 32.38 -12.88
C PHE A 328 0.32 32.93 -13.36
N GLY A 329 -0.15 32.39 -14.49
CA GLY A 329 -1.51 32.58 -14.99
C GLY A 329 -2.43 31.48 -14.49
N LEU A 330 -3.70 31.81 -14.36
CA LEU A 330 -4.76 30.86 -14.04
C LEU A 330 -5.39 30.33 -15.33
N ASN A 331 -5.71 29.05 -15.37
CA ASN A 331 -6.48 28.51 -16.49
C ASN A 331 -7.91 29.07 -16.50
N SER A 332 -8.62 28.94 -17.59
CA SER A 332 -9.96 29.51 -17.79
C SER A 332 -11.00 29.01 -16.78
N GLU A 333 -10.80 27.85 -16.21
CA GLU A 333 -11.68 27.30 -15.16
C GLU A 333 -11.38 27.91 -13.80
N ALA A 334 -10.10 28.03 -13.43
CA ALA A 334 -9.66 28.63 -12.17
C ALA A 334 -9.87 30.16 -12.12
N LEU A 335 -9.88 30.85 -13.26
CA LEU A 335 -10.17 32.31 -13.32
C LEU A 335 -11.54 32.65 -12.75
N ASN A 336 -12.53 31.77 -12.91
CA ASN A 336 -13.92 32.00 -12.48
C ASN A 336 -14.22 31.37 -11.10
N GLN A 337 -13.21 30.89 -10.42
CA GLN A 337 -13.36 30.34 -9.05
C GLN A 337 -12.70 31.29 -8.05
N PRO A 338 -13.25 31.36 -6.80
CA PRO A 338 -12.60 32.07 -5.72
C PRO A 338 -11.17 31.57 -5.51
N LEU A 339 -10.23 32.49 -5.32
CA LEU A 339 -8.83 32.14 -5.12
C LEU A 339 -8.62 31.51 -3.73
N PRO A 340 -8.25 30.22 -3.61
CA PRO A 340 -8.25 29.48 -2.36
C PRO A 340 -7.18 29.94 -1.36
N PHE A 341 -6.18 30.70 -1.83
CA PHE A 341 -5.07 31.20 -1.01
C PHE A 341 -5.24 32.63 -0.53
N LEU A 342 -6.31 33.31 -0.94
CA LEU A 342 -6.62 34.66 -0.43
C LEU A 342 -7.19 34.58 0.99
N LYS A 343 -6.84 35.57 1.79
CA LYS A 343 -7.43 35.81 3.12
C LYS A 343 -8.11 37.15 3.13
N ASP A 344 -9.12 37.28 3.99
CA ASP A 344 -9.76 38.57 4.25
C ASP A 344 -8.72 39.59 4.67
N GLY A 345 -8.76 40.77 4.06
CA GLY A 345 -7.79 41.81 4.34
C GLY A 345 -7.87 42.97 3.36
N ILE A 346 -6.99 43.94 3.55
CA ILE A 346 -6.88 45.09 2.69
C ILE A 346 -5.64 44.90 1.79
N PHE A 347 -5.86 44.93 0.48
CA PHE A 347 -4.80 45.02 -0.51
C PHE A 347 -4.46 46.51 -0.71
N GLN A 348 -3.19 46.88 -0.52
CA GLN A 348 -2.69 48.23 -0.73
C GLN A 348 -1.78 48.27 -1.94
N LEU A 349 -1.99 49.25 -2.79
CA LEU A 349 -1.18 49.54 -3.94
C LEU A 349 -0.67 50.97 -3.86
N HIS A 350 0.64 51.15 -3.92
CA HIS A 350 1.28 52.48 -3.87
C HIS A 350 1.71 52.88 -5.26
N LEU A 351 1.27 54.03 -5.71
CA LEU A 351 1.76 54.72 -6.89
C LEU A 351 2.92 55.61 -6.44
N VAL A 352 4.07 55.47 -7.06
CA VAL A 352 5.27 56.22 -6.70
C VAL A 352 5.79 57.04 -7.88
N ASP A 353 6.51 58.10 -7.58
CA ASP A 353 7.22 58.92 -8.55
C ASP A 353 8.52 58.22 -9.01
N PRO A 354 9.25 58.77 -10.02
CA PRO A 354 10.56 58.24 -10.42
C PRO A 354 11.63 58.21 -9.31
N HIS A 355 11.44 58.96 -8.23
CA HIS A 355 12.32 59.01 -7.06
C HIS A 355 11.91 58.05 -5.93
N ASN A 356 10.88 57.22 -6.16
CA ASN A 356 10.28 56.30 -5.20
C ASN A 356 9.55 56.97 -4.02
N GLU A 357 9.09 58.22 -4.16
CA GLU A 357 8.19 58.85 -3.20
C GLU A 357 6.74 58.42 -3.48
N ILE A 358 6.01 58.04 -2.43
CA ILE A 358 4.60 57.60 -2.54
C ILE A 358 3.75 58.84 -2.88
N LEU A 359 3.15 58.81 -4.06
CA LEU A 359 2.22 59.86 -4.52
C LEU A 359 0.80 59.58 -4.02
N GLU A 360 0.33 58.33 -4.23
CA GLU A 360 -0.98 57.89 -3.86
C GLU A 360 -0.99 56.47 -3.35
N THR A 361 -1.93 56.10 -2.49
CA THR A 361 -2.18 54.77 -2.00
C THR A 361 -3.60 54.37 -2.29
N TYR A 362 -3.80 53.29 -3.02
CA TYR A 362 -5.09 52.69 -3.30
C TYR A 362 -5.29 51.49 -2.37
N GLU A 363 -6.45 51.45 -1.70
CA GLU A 363 -6.83 50.39 -0.81
C GLU A 363 -8.07 49.66 -1.33
N MET A 364 -8.01 48.33 -1.29
CA MET A 364 -9.11 47.49 -1.73
C MET A 364 -9.28 46.32 -0.74
N GLU A 365 -10.54 46.14 -0.26
CA GLU A 365 -10.87 44.98 0.57
C GLU A 365 -10.95 43.70 -0.25
N ILE A 366 -10.32 42.64 0.23
CA ILE A 366 -10.36 41.28 -0.33
C ILE A 366 -11.20 40.38 0.57
N GLN A 367 -12.15 39.65 -0.02
CA GLN A 367 -13.01 38.69 0.69
C GLN A 367 -12.65 37.26 0.27
N SER A 368 -12.11 36.52 1.22
CA SER A 368 -11.76 35.11 1.04
C SER A 368 -12.98 34.25 0.69
N GLY A 369 -12.79 33.33 -0.25
CA GLY A 369 -13.85 32.40 -0.66
C GLY A 369 -14.93 32.99 -1.59
N TYR A 370 -14.86 34.30 -1.90
CA TYR A 370 -15.79 34.99 -2.81
C TYR A 370 -15.09 35.62 -4.00
N ASP A 371 -13.92 36.24 -3.79
CA ASP A 371 -13.24 37.01 -4.82
C ASP A 371 -12.54 36.14 -5.86
N THR A 372 -12.95 36.28 -7.12
CA THR A 372 -12.24 35.76 -8.28
C THR A 372 -11.19 36.76 -8.77
N LEU A 373 -10.22 36.32 -9.57
CA LEU A 373 -9.23 37.24 -10.14
C LEU A 373 -9.88 38.35 -11.01
N PRO A 374 -10.89 38.07 -11.86
CA PRO A 374 -11.63 39.11 -12.57
C PRO A 374 -12.31 40.14 -11.65
N ASP A 375 -12.87 39.70 -10.50
CA ASP A 375 -13.50 40.62 -9.55
C ASP A 375 -12.47 41.56 -8.93
N ILE A 376 -11.31 41.06 -8.56
CA ILE A 376 -10.20 41.83 -8.03
C ILE A 376 -9.73 42.89 -9.04
N VAL A 377 -9.48 42.47 -10.27
CA VAL A 377 -9.04 43.38 -11.36
C VAL A 377 -10.09 44.46 -11.62
N LYS A 378 -11.37 44.09 -11.68
CA LYS A 378 -12.48 45.05 -11.88
C LYS A 378 -12.56 46.04 -10.74
N ARG A 379 -12.50 45.62 -9.48
CA ARG A 379 -12.56 46.53 -8.31
C ARG A 379 -11.34 47.41 -8.25
N LEU A 380 -10.14 46.90 -8.58
CA LEU A 380 -8.93 47.69 -8.60
C LEU A 380 -9.04 48.84 -9.60
N ASN A 381 -9.46 48.55 -10.84
CA ASN A 381 -9.68 49.58 -11.87
C ASN A 381 -10.78 50.57 -11.47
N GLN A 382 -11.80 50.17 -10.74
CA GLN A 382 -12.83 51.05 -10.21
C GLN A 382 -12.30 51.97 -9.08
N THR A 383 -11.41 51.45 -8.24
CA THR A 383 -10.81 52.23 -7.13
C THR A 383 -9.84 53.27 -7.66
N ILE A 384 -9.03 52.90 -8.67
CA ILE A 384 -8.08 53.81 -9.30
C ILE A 384 -8.81 54.91 -10.12
N ASN A 385 -9.85 54.51 -10.87
CA ASN A 385 -10.75 55.34 -11.67
C ASN A 385 -10.02 56.23 -12.71
N ASP A 386 -8.75 56.05 -12.97
CA ASP A 386 -7.96 56.73 -13.98
C ASP A 386 -7.01 55.73 -14.69
N PRO A 387 -7.38 55.25 -15.89
CA PRO A 387 -6.56 54.27 -16.65
C PRO A 387 -5.21 54.81 -17.14
N GLU A 388 -5.04 56.14 -17.16
CA GLU A 388 -3.76 56.76 -17.58
C GLU A 388 -2.76 56.73 -16.40
N LEU A 389 -3.23 56.65 -15.16
CA LEU A 389 -2.37 56.50 -13.98
C LEU A 389 -1.94 55.07 -13.78
N LEU A 390 -2.91 54.12 -13.73
CA LEU A 390 -2.66 52.71 -13.52
C LEU A 390 -3.82 51.86 -14.07
N GLN A 391 -3.49 50.81 -14.75
CA GLN A 391 -4.45 49.85 -15.29
C GLN A 391 -4.13 48.42 -14.88
N ALA A 392 -5.12 47.71 -14.37
CA ALA A 392 -5.06 46.27 -14.13
C ALA A 392 -5.74 45.54 -15.27
N SER A 393 -5.11 44.47 -15.79
CA SER A 393 -5.68 43.59 -16.81
C SER A 393 -5.34 42.14 -16.57
N ILE A 394 -6.05 41.22 -17.25
CA ILE A 394 -5.74 39.80 -17.27
C ILE A 394 -5.24 39.45 -18.66
N GLU A 395 -4.05 38.91 -18.71
CA GLU A 395 -3.40 38.47 -19.94
C GLU A 395 -4.02 37.17 -20.50
N ALA A 396 -3.71 36.83 -21.76
CA ALA A 396 -4.21 35.62 -22.43
C ALA A 396 -3.76 34.32 -21.74
N ASP A 397 -2.64 34.36 -21.00
CA ASP A 397 -2.14 33.23 -20.18
C ASP A 397 -2.79 33.14 -18.80
N GLY A 398 -3.77 34.03 -18.51
CA GLY A 398 -4.47 34.10 -17.22
C GLY A 398 -3.67 34.77 -16.11
N SER A 399 -2.55 35.41 -16.42
CA SER A 399 -1.79 36.21 -15.47
C SER A 399 -2.39 37.61 -15.28
N MET A 400 -2.26 38.16 -14.08
CA MET A 400 -2.61 39.55 -13.78
C MET A 400 -1.46 40.46 -14.19
N LEU A 401 -1.76 41.51 -14.95
CA LEU A 401 -0.86 42.58 -15.31
C LEU A 401 -1.33 43.90 -14.70
N LEU A 402 -0.42 44.58 -14.01
CA LEU A 402 -0.57 45.98 -13.59
C LEU A 402 0.38 46.84 -14.41
N GLN A 403 -0.11 47.89 -15.02
CA GLN A 403 0.65 48.81 -15.83
C GLN A 403 0.36 50.24 -15.40
N SER A 404 1.40 50.99 -15.07
CA SER A 404 1.32 52.42 -14.77
C SER A 404 1.49 53.25 -16.01
N GLY A 405 1.05 54.52 -15.99
CA GLY A 405 1.30 55.51 -17.04
C GLY A 405 2.78 55.90 -17.16
N HIS A 406 3.11 56.63 -18.20
CA HIS A 406 4.51 56.95 -18.57
C HIS A 406 5.34 57.68 -17.51
N ASP A 407 4.69 58.44 -16.63
CA ASP A 407 5.37 59.26 -15.62
C ASP A 407 5.34 58.65 -14.19
N TYR A 408 4.84 57.39 -14.04
CA TYR A 408 4.62 56.74 -12.75
C TYR A 408 5.20 55.32 -12.74
N LYS A 409 5.51 54.84 -11.57
CA LYS A 409 6.01 53.46 -11.33
C LYS A 409 5.21 52.74 -10.26
#